data_7022e53cfe2ca3c1c672474b8afe9f3c
#
_entry.id   7022e53cfe2ca3c1c672474b8afe9f3c
#
_cell.length_a   1.000
_cell.length_b   1.000
_cell.length_c   1.000
_cell.angle_alpha   90.00
_cell.angle_beta   90.00
_cell.angle_gamma   90.00
#
_symmetry.space_group_name_H-M   'P 1'
#
loop_
_entity.id
_entity.type
_entity.pdbx_description
1 polymer ?
#
loop_
_entity_poly.entity_id
_entity_poly.type
_entity_poly.pdbx_seq_one_letter_code
_entity_poly.pdbx_strand_id
1 'polypeptide(L)'
;RLISTLAADSSIFRQNSPFPYIVLDSFLNEEIAHEALSQFPKVGKQEWINYLHYNEKKFGLNKYEQLPSTIKEVINELNSQAFLDYLTDLSGIKNLLADPSLEGGGLHLSERGGFLNIHADFTVHPHRKTWQRRLNLLIYLNTDWEEGYKGKLELWDNKMTECKVSLAPLYNRAVIFATNSDSYHGFPDPIQCPEGMTRKSIALYYYTNTNKEVSVKSTNYKARPGDGIKKVFIYGDKQLINLYTLIKRTFGLNDDFASKVLRLINRKRKENKINLF
;
A
#
# COMPACT_ATOMS: atom_id res chain seq x y z
N ARG A 1 15.56 -10.23 17.74
CA ARG A 1 15.64 -11.02 16.51
C ARG A 1 16.09 -10.19 15.31
N LEU A 2 15.42 -9.08 14.96
CA LEU A 2 15.78 -8.26 13.77
C LEU A 2 17.24 -7.81 13.79
N ILE A 3 17.79 -7.44 14.96
CA ILE A 3 19.19 -7.02 15.10
C ILE A 3 20.14 -8.20 14.90
N SER A 4 19.83 -9.40 15.37
CA SER A 4 20.70 -10.56 15.26
C SER A 4 20.84 -11.10 13.83
N THR A 5 19.87 -10.84 12.95
CA THR A 5 19.89 -11.26 11.53
C THR A 5 20.24 -10.13 10.58
N LEU A 6 20.40 -8.89 11.07
CA LEU A 6 20.47 -7.67 10.26
C LEU A 6 21.54 -7.72 9.17
N ALA A 7 22.75 -8.25 9.45
CA ALA A 7 23.81 -8.30 8.44
C ALA A 7 23.45 -9.22 7.25
N ALA A 8 22.85 -10.38 7.53
CA ALA A 8 22.37 -11.30 6.52
C ALA A 8 21.16 -10.69 5.77
N ASP A 9 20.20 -10.13 6.50
CA ASP A 9 19.01 -9.51 5.95
C ASP A 9 19.34 -8.32 5.05
N SER A 10 20.33 -7.50 5.41
CA SER A 10 20.83 -6.39 4.61
C SER A 10 21.42 -6.86 3.28
N SER A 11 22.20 -7.94 3.31
CA SER A 11 22.73 -8.55 2.09
C SER A 11 21.62 -9.05 1.18
N ILE A 12 20.65 -9.79 1.73
CA ILE A 12 19.47 -10.30 1.01
C ILE A 12 18.67 -9.15 0.43
N PHE A 13 18.33 -8.14 1.23
CA PHE A 13 17.55 -6.98 0.79
C PHE A 13 18.16 -6.31 -0.44
N ARG A 14 19.47 -6.03 -0.39
CA ARG A 14 20.18 -5.28 -1.45
C ARG A 14 20.39 -6.08 -2.73
N GLN A 15 20.48 -7.41 -2.64
CA GLN A 15 20.74 -8.30 -3.79
C GLN A 15 19.45 -8.77 -4.46
N ASN A 16 18.32 -8.70 -3.77
CA ASN A 16 17.04 -9.15 -4.31
C ASN A 16 16.57 -8.32 -5.51
N SER A 17 15.95 -9.01 -6.44
CA SER A 17 15.40 -8.50 -7.70
C SER A 17 13.88 -8.75 -7.72
N PRO A 18 13.08 -7.87 -8.34
CA PRO A 18 13.42 -6.89 -9.40
C PRO A 18 13.90 -5.52 -8.87
N PHE A 19 13.77 -5.24 -7.62
CA PHE A 19 14.30 -4.10 -6.86
C PHE A 19 14.57 -4.57 -5.42
N PRO A 20 15.36 -3.85 -4.61
CA PRO A 20 15.67 -4.29 -3.24
C PRO A 20 14.42 -4.56 -2.43
N TYR A 21 14.30 -5.76 -1.86
CA TYR A 21 13.21 -6.15 -0.97
C TYR A 21 13.64 -7.27 -0.01
N ILE A 22 12.89 -7.43 1.08
CA ILE A 22 13.00 -8.58 1.98
C ILE A 22 11.62 -9.01 2.47
N VAL A 23 11.49 -10.31 2.76
CA VAL A 23 10.31 -10.91 3.39
C VAL A 23 10.73 -11.42 4.76
N LEU A 24 10.00 -11.01 5.78
CA LEU A 24 10.26 -11.36 7.18
C LEU A 24 9.00 -12.01 7.76
N ASP A 25 9.03 -13.31 7.97
CA ASP A 25 7.97 -14.04 8.65
C ASP A 25 8.11 -13.92 10.18
N SER A 26 6.99 -13.99 10.91
CA SER A 26 6.92 -13.78 12.37
C SER A 26 7.58 -12.44 12.76
N PHE A 27 7.20 -11.39 12.05
CA PHE A 27 7.85 -10.08 12.14
C PHE A 27 7.58 -9.38 13.48
N LEU A 28 6.32 -9.28 13.88
CA LEU A 28 5.93 -8.78 15.19
C LEU A 28 6.04 -9.89 16.26
N ASN A 29 6.15 -9.49 17.52
CA ASN A 29 5.87 -10.42 18.61
C ASN A 29 4.51 -11.06 18.39
N GLU A 30 4.37 -12.38 18.66
CA GLU A 30 3.17 -13.14 18.33
C GLU A 30 1.93 -12.64 19.09
N GLU A 31 2.07 -12.26 20.36
CA GLU A 31 0.99 -11.71 21.16
C GLU A 31 0.50 -10.37 20.59
N ILE A 32 1.43 -9.50 20.20
CA ILE A 32 1.13 -8.21 19.57
C ILE A 32 0.47 -8.39 18.20
N ALA A 33 0.96 -9.34 17.41
CA ALA A 33 0.37 -9.64 16.10
C ALA A 33 -1.07 -10.16 16.24
N HIS A 34 -1.31 -11.04 17.19
CA HIS A 34 -2.63 -11.58 17.49
C HIS A 34 -3.59 -10.48 17.97
N GLU A 35 -3.14 -9.64 18.88
CA GLU A 35 -3.93 -8.54 19.42
C GLU A 35 -4.24 -7.50 18.32
N ALA A 36 -3.26 -7.14 17.47
CA ALA A 36 -3.46 -6.25 16.34
C ALA A 36 -4.48 -6.81 15.33
N LEU A 37 -4.46 -8.13 15.10
CA LEU A 37 -5.48 -8.79 14.26
C LEU A 37 -6.86 -8.77 14.93
N SER A 38 -6.95 -9.06 16.23
CA SER A 38 -8.22 -9.08 16.97
C SER A 38 -8.91 -7.72 16.98
N GLN A 39 -8.13 -6.66 17.10
CA GLN A 39 -8.58 -5.27 17.09
C GLN A 39 -8.75 -4.69 15.68
N PHE A 40 -8.41 -5.43 14.60
CA PHE A 40 -8.46 -4.88 13.24
C PHE A 40 -9.88 -4.43 12.87
N PRO A 41 -10.11 -3.15 12.52
CA PRO A 41 -11.46 -2.63 12.38
C PRO A 41 -12.18 -3.23 11.18
N LYS A 42 -13.48 -3.47 11.34
CA LYS A 42 -14.36 -3.84 10.23
C LYS A 42 -14.80 -2.60 9.47
N VAL A 43 -15.03 -2.74 8.17
CA VAL A 43 -15.62 -1.66 7.35
C VAL A 43 -17.01 -1.29 7.92
N GLY A 44 -17.28 0.01 7.99
CA GLY A 44 -18.56 0.55 8.47
C GLY A 44 -18.56 1.08 9.90
N LYS A 45 -17.53 0.77 10.72
CA LYS A 45 -17.40 1.32 12.09
C LYS A 45 -16.55 2.60 12.16
N GLN A 46 -15.56 2.73 11.28
CA GLN A 46 -14.67 3.88 11.14
C GLN A 46 -14.86 4.57 9.80
N GLU A 47 -14.27 5.74 9.64
CA GLU A 47 -14.28 6.48 8.38
C GLU A 47 -13.25 5.93 7.39
N TRP A 48 -13.52 4.75 6.86
CA TRP A 48 -12.71 4.16 5.82
C TRP A 48 -12.76 4.97 4.52
N ILE A 49 -11.61 5.25 3.95
CA ILE A 49 -11.47 5.75 2.59
C ILE A 49 -11.78 4.58 1.64
N ASN A 50 -12.78 4.75 0.79
CA ASN A 50 -13.12 3.74 -0.20
C ASN A 50 -12.44 4.08 -1.53
N TYR A 51 -11.36 3.38 -1.83
CA TYR A 51 -10.69 3.45 -3.13
C TYR A 51 -11.44 2.55 -4.10
N LEU A 52 -12.25 3.13 -4.96
CA LEU A 52 -13.07 2.40 -5.93
C LEU A 52 -12.99 3.07 -7.30
N HIS A 53 -12.03 2.63 -8.09
CA HIS A 53 -11.87 3.03 -9.49
C HIS A 53 -11.30 1.85 -10.31
N TYR A 54 -11.00 2.07 -11.59
CA TYR A 54 -10.62 0.96 -12.47
C TYR A 54 -9.30 0.28 -12.06
N ASN A 55 -8.39 1.00 -11.41
CA ASN A 55 -7.10 0.47 -11.01
C ASN A 55 -7.07 -0.11 -9.59
N GLU A 56 -8.07 0.18 -8.75
CA GLU A 56 -8.12 -0.41 -7.41
C GLU A 56 -9.52 -0.50 -6.84
N LYS A 57 -9.71 -1.53 -6.00
CA LYS A 57 -10.89 -1.72 -5.16
C LYS A 57 -10.42 -2.19 -3.79
N LYS A 58 -10.27 -1.26 -2.86
CA LYS A 58 -9.85 -1.52 -1.48
C LYS A 58 -10.34 -0.43 -0.54
N PHE A 59 -10.13 -0.64 0.75
CA PHE A 59 -10.35 0.36 1.80
C PHE A 59 -9.02 0.73 2.46
N GLY A 60 -8.90 2.01 2.86
CA GLY A 60 -7.80 2.53 3.65
C GLY A 60 -8.29 3.26 4.88
N LEU A 61 -7.56 3.16 5.99
CA LEU A 61 -7.80 3.91 7.21
C LEU A 61 -6.46 4.49 7.71
N ASN A 62 -6.28 5.78 7.45
CA ASN A 62 -5.05 6.51 7.77
C ASN A 62 -5.22 7.58 8.86
N LYS A 63 -6.43 7.73 9.42
CA LYS A 63 -6.68 8.65 10.54
C LYS A 63 -6.16 8.02 11.81
N TYR A 64 -4.98 8.45 12.27
CA TYR A 64 -4.31 7.90 13.45
C TYR A 64 -5.23 7.80 14.67
N GLU A 65 -6.06 8.83 14.92
CA GLU A 65 -6.96 8.86 16.08
C GLU A 65 -8.01 7.74 16.07
N GLN A 66 -8.37 7.25 14.90
CA GLN A 66 -9.37 6.18 14.74
C GLN A 66 -8.77 4.77 14.79
N LEU A 67 -7.44 4.64 14.86
CA LEU A 67 -6.77 3.37 14.94
C LEU A 67 -6.91 2.77 16.34
N PRO A 68 -7.06 1.44 16.46
CA PRO A 68 -7.01 0.73 17.75
C PRO A 68 -5.70 0.91 18.47
N SER A 69 -5.71 0.76 19.80
CA SER A 69 -4.55 1.00 20.68
C SER A 69 -3.32 0.19 20.27
N THR A 70 -3.45 -1.11 20.14
CA THR A 70 -2.32 -1.98 19.78
C THR A 70 -1.77 -1.66 18.39
N ILE A 71 -2.62 -1.29 17.44
CA ILE A 71 -2.16 -0.86 16.11
C ILE A 71 -1.41 0.47 16.20
N LYS A 72 -1.85 1.41 17.04
CA LYS A 72 -1.11 2.66 17.32
C LYS A 72 0.27 2.38 17.91
N GLU A 73 0.35 1.47 18.88
CA GLU A 73 1.62 1.05 19.50
C GLU A 73 2.57 0.46 18.45
N VAL A 74 2.08 -0.45 17.61
CA VAL A 74 2.86 -1.03 16.50
C VAL A 74 3.36 0.06 15.55
N ILE A 75 2.49 0.98 15.13
CA ILE A 75 2.89 2.08 14.22
C ILE A 75 3.90 3.01 14.90
N ASN A 76 3.74 3.33 16.18
CA ASN A 76 4.68 4.19 16.91
C ASN A 76 6.06 3.53 17.02
N GLU A 77 6.11 2.23 17.33
CA GLU A 77 7.37 1.49 17.38
C GLU A 77 8.05 1.46 16.02
N LEU A 78 7.29 1.20 14.94
CA LEU A 78 7.82 1.17 13.58
C LEU A 78 8.16 2.56 13.01
N ASN A 79 7.72 3.62 13.66
CA ASN A 79 8.11 5.01 13.36
C ASN A 79 9.18 5.54 14.32
N SER A 80 9.63 4.72 15.30
CA SER A 80 10.66 5.11 16.25
C SER A 80 12.04 5.29 15.62
N GLN A 81 12.91 6.06 16.26
CA GLN A 81 14.29 6.22 15.79
C GLN A 81 15.03 4.89 15.72
N ALA A 82 14.81 4.00 16.68
CA ALA A 82 15.43 2.66 16.68
C ALA A 82 15.07 1.84 15.45
N PHE A 83 13.80 1.91 15.00
CA PHE A 83 13.40 1.22 13.78
C PHE A 83 13.89 1.92 12.51
N LEU A 84 13.97 3.24 12.49
CA LEU A 84 14.58 4.01 11.38
C LEU A 84 16.08 3.69 11.23
N ASP A 85 16.78 3.51 12.35
CA ASP A 85 18.19 3.08 12.34
C ASP A 85 18.32 1.64 11.78
N TYR A 86 17.45 0.72 12.22
CA TYR A 86 17.36 -0.62 11.64
C TYR A 86 17.14 -0.58 10.12
N LEU A 87 16.18 0.22 9.64
CA LEU A 87 15.90 0.37 8.21
C LEU A 87 17.09 0.98 7.44
N THR A 88 17.82 1.90 8.08
CA THR A 88 19.04 2.50 7.53
C THR A 88 20.12 1.44 7.32
N ASP A 89 20.35 0.60 8.32
CA ASP A 89 21.35 -0.48 8.24
C ASP A 89 20.91 -1.58 7.25
N LEU A 90 19.64 -1.93 7.23
CA LEU A 90 19.05 -2.87 6.28
C LEU A 90 19.24 -2.40 4.83
N SER A 91 18.82 -1.18 4.54
CA SER A 91 18.73 -0.66 3.17
C SER A 91 19.97 0.07 2.68
N GLY A 92 20.76 0.62 3.59
CA GLY A 92 21.85 1.57 3.31
C GLY A 92 21.36 3.00 3.02
N ILE A 93 20.07 3.27 3.16
CA ILE A 93 19.49 4.60 2.93
C ILE A 93 19.56 5.40 4.22
N LYS A 94 20.36 6.47 4.21
CA LYS A 94 20.57 7.33 5.38
C LYS A 94 19.45 8.37 5.53
N ASN A 95 19.31 8.87 6.78
CA ASN A 95 18.37 9.95 7.14
C ASN A 95 16.92 9.64 6.76
N LEU A 96 16.49 8.40 7.01
CA LEU A 96 15.10 7.98 6.84
C LEU A 96 14.19 8.74 7.81
N LEU A 97 13.02 9.08 7.35
CA LEU A 97 11.96 9.76 8.08
C LEU A 97 10.68 8.93 8.01
N ALA A 98 10.03 8.73 9.13
CA ALA A 98 8.69 8.18 9.19
C ALA A 98 7.65 9.24 8.82
N ASP A 99 6.50 8.82 8.32
CA ASP A 99 5.36 9.72 8.07
C ASP A 99 4.30 9.60 9.17
N PRO A 100 4.23 10.54 10.12
CA PRO A 100 3.22 10.52 11.17
C PRO A 100 1.79 10.80 10.66
N SER A 101 1.65 11.32 9.44
CA SER A 101 0.36 11.58 8.82
C SER A 101 -0.26 10.35 8.16
N LEU A 102 0.51 9.26 8.03
CA LEU A 102 0.10 8.02 7.36
C LEU A 102 -0.49 8.24 5.96
N GLU A 103 0.03 9.22 5.22
CA GLU A 103 -0.52 9.59 3.91
C GLU A 103 -0.40 8.43 2.91
N GLY A 104 -1.56 7.90 2.50
CA GLY A 104 -1.66 6.70 1.67
C GLY A 104 -1.33 5.38 2.37
N GLY A 105 -0.90 5.43 3.64
CA GLY A 105 -0.58 4.30 4.51
C GLY A 105 -1.68 4.00 5.53
N GLY A 106 -1.29 3.50 6.72
CA GLY A 106 -2.19 3.07 7.77
C GLY A 106 -2.71 1.65 7.55
N LEU A 107 -4.00 1.41 7.79
CA LEU A 107 -4.63 0.12 7.57
C LEU A 107 -5.20 0.01 6.17
N HIS A 108 -4.92 -1.10 5.51
CA HIS A 108 -5.54 -1.46 4.25
C HIS A 108 -6.37 -2.73 4.42
N LEU A 109 -7.58 -2.72 3.86
CA LEU A 109 -8.51 -3.83 3.85
C LEU A 109 -9.06 -4.04 2.44
N SER A 110 -9.09 -5.29 2.00
CA SER A 110 -9.73 -5.66 0.75
C SER A 110 -10.64 -6.86 0.96
N GLU A 111 -11.89 -6.72 0.55
CA GLU A 111 -12.90 -7.77 0.58
C GLU A 111 -12.78 -8.67 -0.67
N ARG A 112 -13.58 -9.72 -0.73
CA ARG A 112 -13.76 -10.53 -1.94
C ARG A 112 -14.02 -9.63 -3.16
N GLY A 113 -13.32 -9.88 -4.27
CA GLY A 113 -13.35 -9.06 -5.48
C GLY A 113 -12.53 -7.78 -5.39
N GLY A 114 -11.83 -7.53 -4.26
CA GLY A 114 -10.86 -6.43 -4.14
C GLY A 114 -9.59 -6.71 -4.93
N PHE A 115 -8.92 -5.67 -5.41
CA PHE A 115 -7.68 -5.76 -6.18
C PHE A 115 -6.94 -4.41 -6.16
N LEU A 116 -5.68 -4.45 -6.55
CA LEU A 116 -4.85 -3.27 -6.81
C LEU A 116 -3.96 -3.58 -8.02
N ASN A 117 -4.23 -2.93 -9.15
CA ASN A 117 -3.45 -3.13 -10.37
C ASN A 117 -1.98 -2.78 -10.15
N ILE A 118 -1.12 -3.36 -10.98
CA ILE A 118 0.33 -3.13 -10.88
C ILE A 118 0.63 -1.65 -11.11
N HIS A 119 1.41 -1.08 -10.20
CA HIS A 119 1.75 0.33 -10.19
C HIS A 119 3.13 0.57 -9.56
N ALA A 120 3.73 1.70 -9.88
CA ALA A 120 4.75 2.31 -9.06
C ALA A 120 4.11 3.45 -8.26
N ASP A 121 4.46 3.54 -7.00
CA ASP A 121 3.90 4.53 -6.08
C ASP A 121 4.25 5.98 -6.44
N PHE A 122 3.50 6.93 -5.87
CA PHE A 122 3.92 8.33 -5.88
C PHE A 122 5.29 8.45 -5.19
N THR A 123 6.16 9.26 -5.79
CA THR A 123 7.58 9.34 -5.37
C THR A 123 7.86 10.44 -4.35
N VAL A 124 6.92 11.37 -4.13
CA VAL A 124 7.08 12.53 -3.26
C VAL A 124 5.85 12.68 -2.39
N HIS A 125 6.05 12.92 -1.09
CA HIS A 125 4.96 13.11 -0.15
C HIS A 125 4.03 14.26 -0.60
N PRO A 126 2.70 14.07 -0.66
CA PRO A 126 1.76 15.05 -1.22
C PRO A 126 1.83 16.44 -0.56
N HIS A 127 2.03 16.49 0.77
CA HIS A 127 2.05 17.73 1.57
C HIS A 127 3.45 18.20 1.94
N ARG A 128 4.50 17.41 1.67
CA ARG A 128 5.90 17.70 1.99
C ARG A 128 6.77 17.54 0.76
N LYS A 129 6.77 18.52 -0.11
CA LYS A 129 7.36 18.48 -1.47
C LYS A 129 8.86 18.16 -1.52
N THR A 130 9.57 18.25 -0.39
CA THR A 130 10.98 17.88 -0.27
C THR A 130 11.18 16.44 0.22
N TRP A 131 10.10 15.74 0.59
CA TRP A 131 10.17 14.37 1.10
C TRP A 131 10.00 13.35 -0.03
N GLN A 132 11.09 12.69 -0.35
CA GLN A 132 11.11 11.60 -1.34
C GLN A 132 10.84 10.26 -0.67
N ARG A 133 9.86 9.52 -1.18
CA ARG A 133 9.54 8.16 -0.70
C ARG A 133 10.67 7.19 -1.07
N ARG A 134 11.07 6.37 -0.12
CA ARG A 134 12.24 5.50 -0.25
C ARG A 134 11.95 4.03 0.02
N LEU A 135 11.13 3.75 1.05
CA LEU A 135 10.80 2.39 1.45
C LEU A 135 9.31 2.26 1.73
N ASN A 136 8.78 1.09 1.42
CA ASN A 136 7.49 0.60 1.91
C ASN A 136 7.71 -0.53 2.89
N LEU A 137 6.92 -0.57 3.94
CA LEU A 137 6.72 -1.70 4.83
C LEU A 137 5.26 -2.11 4.77
N LEU A 138 4.99 -3.37 4.44
CA LEU A 138 3.66 -3.98 4.49
C LEU A 138 3.69 -5.12 5.51
N ILE A 139 2.81 -5.09 6.51
CA ILE A 139 2.64 -6.19 7.46
C ILE A 139 1.27 -6.79 7.24
N TYR A 140 1.22 -8.08 6.92
CA TYR A 140 -0.02 -8.80 6.68
C TYR A 140 -0.53 -9.48 7.95
N LEU A 141 -1.85 -9.45 8.13
CA LEU A 141 -2.54 -10.02 9.30
C LEU A 141 -3.68 -10.94 8.82
N ASN A 142 -3.34 -11.97 8.03
CA ASN A 142 -4.32 -12.89 7.46
C ASN A 142 -4.00 -14.33 7.86
N THR A 143 -4.73 -14.86 8.83
CA THR A 143 -4.71 -16.28 9.17
C THR A 143 -5.39 -17.10 8.07
N ASP A 144 -4.99 -18.35 7.91
CA ASP A 144 -5.62 -19.32 7.02
C ASP A 144 -5.79 -18.84 5.55
N TRP A 145 -4.82 -18.04 5.09
CA TRP A 145 -4.84 -17.53 3.71
C TRP A 145 -4.38 -18.59 2.73
N GLU A 146 -5.30 -19.11 1.95
CA GLU A 146 -5.03 -20.15 0.97
C GLU A 146 -4.58 -19.58 -0.38
N GLU A 147 -3.87 -20.40 -1.15
CA GLU A 147 -3.38 -20.00 -2.47
C GLU A 147 -4.49 -19.63 -3.45
N GLY A 148 -5.61 -20.35 -3.40
CA GLY A 148 -6.80 -20.11 -4.23
C GLY A 148 -7.46 -18.76 -3.98
N TYR A 149 -7.22 -18.12 -2.84
CA TYR A 149 -7.82 -16.82 -2.50
C TYR A 149 -7.22 -15.64 -3.27
N LYS A 150 -6.14 -15.85 -4.04
CA LYS A 150 -5.46 -14.78 -4.78
C LYS A 150 -4.90 -13.69 -3.85
N GLY A 151 -4.80 -12.45 -4.32
CA GLY A 151 -4.36 -11.32 -3.49
C GLY A 151 -2.88 -11.35 -3.11
N LYS A 152 -2.04 -12.16 -3.78
CA LYS A 152 -0.59 -12.18 -3.62
C LYS A 152 0.00 -10.83 -4.01
N LEU A 153 0.99 -10.34 -3.26
CA LEU A 153 1.79 -9.20 -3.66
C LEU A 153 2.72 -9.63 -4.79
N GLU A 154 2.54 -9.02 -5.96
CA GLU A 154 3.42 -9.22 -7.11
C GLU A 154 4.45 -8.10 -7.20
N LEU A 155 5.73 -8.46 -7.45
CA LEU A 155 6.80 -7.53 -7.77
C LEU A 155 7.26 -7.82 -9.21
N TRP A 156 7.20 -6.79 -10.04
CA TRP A 156 7.45 -6.88 -11.48
C TRP A 156 8.77 -6.23 -11.87
N ASP A 157 9.36 -6.69 -12.96
CA ASP A 157 10.52 -6.03 -13.53
C ASP A 157 10.19 -4.59 -14.01
N ASN A 158 11.20 -3.75 -14.14
CA ASN A 158 11.03 -2.34 -14.50
C ASN A 158 10.48 -2.12 -15.93
N LYS A 159 10.52 -3.14 -16.77
CA LYS A 159 9.95 -3.13 -18.14
C LYS A 159 8.51 -3.64 -18.17
N MET A 160 8.00 -4.17 -17.06
CA MET A 160 6.67 -4.79 -16.99
C MET A 160 6.50 -5.99 -17.93
N THR A 161 7.56 -6.77 -18.11
CA THR A 161 7.54 -7.97 -18.96
C THR A 161 7.27 -9.24 -18.17
N GLU A 162 7.69 -9.28 -16.89
CA GLU A 162 7.59 -10.49 -16.07
C GLU A 162 7.36 -10.16 -14.59
N CYS A 163 6.47 -10.92 -13.96
CA CYS A 163 6.32 -10.96 -12.50
C CYS A 163 7.48 -11.78 -11.94
N LYS A 164 8.43 -11.12 -11.26
CA LYS A 164 9.61 -11.77 -10.70
C LYS A 164 9.34 -12.44 -9.36
N VAL A 165 8.41 -11.89 -8.59
CA VAL A 165 8.11 -12.35 -7.23
C VAL A 165 6.62 -12.26 -6.98
N SER A 166 6.07 -13.31 -6.35
CA SER A 166 4.67 -13.39 -5.95
C SER A 166 4.57 -13.90 -4.51
N LEU A 167 4.13 -13.05 -3.59
CA LEU A 167 4.15 -13.28 -2.15
C LEU A 167 2.73 -13.39 -1.59
N ALA A 168 2.43 -14.50 -0.93
CA ALA A 168 1.17 -14.66 -0.21
C ALA A 168 1.12 -13.68 0.99
N PRO A 169 -0.04 -13.02 1.23
CA PRO A 169 -0.20 -12.06 2.32
C PRO A 169 -0.47 -12.78 3.65
N LEU A 170 0.47 -13.61 4.12
CA LEU A 170 0.31 -14.47 5.27
C LEU A 170 0.32 -13.68 6.59
N TYR A 171 -0.26 -14.29 7.62
CA TYR A 171 -0.27 -13.76 8.97
C TYR A 171 1.15 -13.49 9.49
N ASN A 172 1.32 -12.32 10.10
CA ASN A 172 2.58 -11.83 10.70
C ASN A 172 3.79 -11.84 9.73
N ARG A 173 3.52 -11.71 8.43
CA ARG A 173 4.52 -11.53 7.38
C ARG A 173 4.71 -10.07 7.09
N ALA A 174 5.95 -9.58 7.17
CA ALA A 174 6.34 -8.26 6.70
C ALA A 174 7.06 -8.34 5.35
N VAL A 175 6.79 -7.38 4.48
CA VAL A 175 7.54 -7.16 3.24
C VAL A 175 8.04 -5.73 3.25
N ILE A 176 9.36 -5.56 3.23
CA ILE A 176 10.02 -4.25 3.10
C ILE A 176 10.61 -4.17 1.69
N PHE A 177 10.34 -3.10 0.97
CA PHE A 177 10.90 -2.93 -0.37
C PHE A 177 11.21 -1.48 -0.70
N ALA A 178 12.25 -1.29 -1.52
CA ALA A 178 12.65 0.02 -2.00
C ALA A 178 11.66 0.55 -3.05
N THR A 179 11.37 1.85 -2.97
CA THR A 179 10.45 2.52 -3.88
C THR A 179 11.15 3.56 -4.72
N ASN A 180 10.84 3.54 -6.01
CA ASN A 180 11.25 4.50 -7.01
C ASN A 180 10.17 4.63 -8.10
N SER A 181 10.48 5.24 -9.23
CA SER A 181 9.50 5.47 -10.32
C SER A 181 9.15 4.22 -11.13
N ASP A 182 9.82 3.09 -10.90
CA ASP A 182 9.68 1.83 -11.64
C ASP A 182 9.70 0.57 -10.75
N SER A 183 9.56 0.72 -9.44
CA SER A 183 9.31 -0.39 -8.52
C SER A 183 7.84 -0.85 -8.61
N TYR A 184 7.54 -1.56 -9.70
CA TYR A 184 6.19 -1.99 -10.03
C TYR A 184 5.73 -3.13 -9.15
N HIS A 185 4.59 -2.93 -8.46
CA HIS A 185 4.01 -3.91 -7.55
C HIS A 185 2.49 -3.77 -7.47
N GLY A 186 1.82 -4.77 -6.90
CA GLY A 186 0.37 -4.78 -6.72
C GLY A 186 -0.17 -6.15 -6.39
N PHE A 187 -1.49 -6.29 -6.38
CA PHE A 187 -2.22 -7.57 -6.34
C PHE A 187 -3.40 -7.49 -7.31
N PRO A 188 -3.12 -7.67 -8.62
CA PRO A 188 -4.04 -7.31 -9.70
C PRO A 188 -5.18 -8.30 -9.88
N ASP A 189 -5.04 -9.52 -9.37
CA ASP A 189 -6.08 -10.52 -9.45
C ASP A 189 -7.11 -10.31 -8.34
N PRO A 190 -8.41 -10.24 -8.68
CA PRO A 190 -9.46 -10.07 -7.68
C PRO A 190 -9.42 -11.16 -6.62
N ILE A 191 -9.48 -10.75 -5.35
CA ILE A 191 -9.50 -11.65 -4.19
C ILE A 191 -10.70 -12.59 -4.27
N GLN A 192 -10.46 -13.88 -4.02
CA GLN A 192 -11.45 -14.96 -4.08
C GLN A 192 -11.67 -15.66 -2.74
N CYS A 193 -11.27 -15.04 -1.64
CA CYS A 193 -11.50 -15.58 -0.29
C CYS A 193 -13.01 -15.77 -0.01
N PRO A 194 -13.38 -16.61 0.97
CA PRO A 194 -14.77 -16.76 1.42
C PRO A 194 -15.41 -15.42 1.81
N GLU A 195 -16.73 -15.33 1.75
CA GLU A 195 -17.47 -14.17 2.24
C GLU A 195 -17.17 -13.92 3.73
N GLY A 196 -17.03 -12.66 4.10
CA GLY A 196 -16.67 -12.25 5.45
C GLY A 196 -15.16 -12.30 5.75
N MET A 197 -14.37 -13.05 4.98
CA MET A 197 -12.91 -12.98 5.06
C MET A 197 -12.40 -11.77 4.26
N THR A 198 -11.33 -11.15 4.78
CA THR A 198 -10.75 -9.95 4.17
C THR A 198 -9.22 -10.03 4.19
N ARG A 199 -8.57 -9.44 3.18
CA ARG A 199 -7.12 -9.23 3.14
C ARG A 199 -6.78 -7.95 3.91
N LYS A 200 -6.04 -8.11 4.99
CA LYS A 200 -5.66 -7.04 5.92
C LYS A 200 -4.16 -6.79 5.87
N SER A 201 -3.77 -5.53 5.92
CA SER A 201 -2.37 -5.15 6.12
C SER A 201 -2.24 -3.80 6.83
N ILE A 202 -1.11 -3.62 7.53
CA ILE A 202 -0.60 -2.33 7.97
C ILE A 202 0.43 -1.90 6.92
N ALA A 203 0.35 -0.67 6.43
CA ALA A 203 1.26 -0.12 5.44
C ALA A 203 1.91 1.16 5.96
N LEU A 204 3.25 1.20 5.98
CA LEU A 204 4.02 2.36 6.38
C LEU A 204 5.02 2.74 5.30
N TYR A 205 5.27 4.04 5.17
CA TYR A 205 6.14 4.59 4.15
C TYR A 205 7.23 5.45 4.78
N TYR A 206 8.45 5.27 4.28
CA TYR A 206 9.61 5.99 4.80
C TYR A 206 10.22 6.85 3.72
N TYR A 207 10.63 8.04 4.13
CA TYR A 207 11.05 9.11 3.24
C TYR A 207 12.48 9.56 3.56
N THR A 208 13.07 10.34 2.66
CA THR A 208 14.24 11.16 2.93
C THR A 208 13.94 12.59 2.53
N ASN A 209 14.46 13.56 3.31
CA ASN A 209 14.35 14.97 2.94
C ASN A 209 15.48 15.34 1.97
N THR A 210 15.12 15.79 0.77
CA THR A 210 16.08 16.20 -0.26
C THR A 210 16.51 17.66 -0.13
N ASN A 211 15.91 18.43 0.81
CA ASN A 211 16.12 19.87 1.00
C ASN A 211 15.80 20.75 -0.24
N LYS A 212 15.31 20.14 -1.30
CA LYS A 212 14.85 20.80 -2.53
C LYS A 212 13.53 20.17 -2.98
N GLU A 213 12.66 20.98 -3.60
CA GLU A 213 11.44 20.43 -4.19
C GLU A 213 11.80 19.44 -5.29
N VAL A 214 11.20 18.25 -5.20
CA VAL A 214 11.36 17.17 -6.19
C VAL A 214 10.14 17.15 -7.09
N SER A 215 10.36 16.88 -8.37
CA SER A 215 9.26 16.67 -9.32
C SER A 215 8.40 15.49 -8.86
N VAL A 216 7.14 15.77 -8.63
CA VAL A 216 6.18 14.75 -8.17
C VAL A 216 5.75 13.90 -9.34
N LYS A 217 5.97 12.60 -9.22
CA LYS A 217 5.31 11.60 -10.04
C LYS A 217 4.18 10.99 -9.22
N SER A 218 2.95 11.12 -9.70
CA SER A 218 1.79 10.42 -9.12
C SER A 218 1.91 8.91 -9.34
N THR A 219 1.08 8.14 -8.65
CA THR A 219 0.97 6.69 -8.82
C THR A 219 0.86 6.32 -10.30
N ASN A 220 1.76 5.46 -10.77
CA ASN A 220 1.93 5.10 -12.16
C ASN A 220 1.44 3.69 -12.42
N TYR A 221 0.15 3.53 -12.74
CA TYR A 221 -0.43 2.24 -13.09
C TYR A 221 0.06 1.72 -14.43
N LYS A 222 0.29 0.41 -14.51
CA LYS A 222 0.75 -0.31 -15.71
C LYS A 222 -0.08 -1.57 -15.91
N ALA A 223 -0.38 -1.85 -17.18
CA ALA A 223 -1.01 -3.11 -17.58
C ALA A 223 0.02 -4.24 -17.63
N ARG A 224 -0.38 -5.43 -17.24
CA ARG A 224 0.39 -6.66 -17.44
C ARG A 224 0.39 -7.06 -18.93
N PRO A 225 1.34 -7.87 -19.41
CA PRO A 225 1.36 -8.35 -20.81
C PRO A 225 0.06 -9.00 -21.23
N GLY A 226 -0.60 -9.77 -20.35
CA GLY A 226 -1.85 -10.48 -20.62
C GLY A 226 -3.16 -9.69 -20.48
N ASP A 227 -3.10 -8.40 -20.11
CA ASP A 227 -4.32 -7.64 -19.78
C ASP A 227 -5.16 -7.22 -21.01
N GLY A 228 -4.69 -7.44 -22.24
CA GLY A 228 -5.48 -7.19 -23.45
C GLY A 228 -6.12 -5.80 -23.49
N ILE A 229 -7.42 -5.74 -23.72
CA ILE A 229 -8.19 -4.48 -23.80
C ILE A 229 -8.22 -3.71 -22.45
N LYS A 230 -8.01 -4.37 -21.31
CA LYS A 230 -7.92 -3.72 -20.01
C LYS A 230 -6.84 -2.63 -19.98
N LYS A 231 -5.80 -2.73 -20.84
CA LYS A 231 -4.73 -1.72 -20.96
C LYS A 231 -5.29 -0.32 -21.21
N VAL A 232 -6.31 -0.22 -22.05
CA VAL A 232 -6.94 1.08 -22.40
C VAL A 232 -7.62 1.69 -21.17
N PHE A 233 -8.33 0.88 -20.41
CA PHE A 233 -9.03 1.35 -19.20
C PHE A 233 -8.06 1.68 -18.07
N ILE A 234 -7.01 0.88 -17.87
CA ILE A 234 -5.93 1.15 -16.89
C ILE A 234 -5.29 2.52 -17.21
N TYR A 235 -4.98 2.77 -18.49
CA TYR A 235 -4.39 4.04 -18.91
C TYR A 235 -5.37 5.21 -18.77
N GLY A 236 -6.63 5.05 -19.16
CA GLY A 236 -7.67 6.08 -19.02
C GLY A 236 -7.88 6.50 -17.58
N ASP A 237 -8.04 5.54 -16.67
CA ASP A 237 -8.20 5.77 -15.24
C ASP A 237 -6.95 6.47 -14.64
N LYS A 238 -5.75 6.04 -15.05
CA LYS A 238 -4.50 6.71 -14.66
C LYS A 238 -4.49 8.20 -15.04
N GLN A 239 -4.99 8.58 -16.22
CA GLN A 239 -5.06 9.99 -16.62
C GLN A 239 -6.04 10.78 -15.75
N LEU A 240 -7.17 10.17 -15.37
CA LEU A 240 -8.12 10.78 -14.43
C LEU A 240 -7.49 10.98 -13.04
N ILE A 241 -6.73 10.01 -12.54
CA ILE A 241 -6.00 10.12 -11.27
C ILE A 241 -4.93 11.23 -11.34
N ASN A 242 -4.20 11.33 -12.45
CA ASN A 242 -3.22 12.39 -12.66
C ASN A 242 -3.88 13.78 -12.61
N LEU A 243 -5.00 13.94 -13.31
CA LEU A 243 -5.79 15.17 -13.30
C LEU A 243 -6.30 15.49 -11.88
N TYR A 244 -6.84 14.49 -11.20
CA TYR A 244 -7.29 14.64 -9.81
C TYR A 244 -6.13 15.05 -8.89
N THR A 245 -4.97 14.41 -9.01
CA THR A 245 -3.76 14.74 -8.23
C THR A 245 -3.32 16.19 -8.47
N LEU A 246 -3.39 16.65 -9.71
CA LEU A 246 -3.09 18.05 -10.05
C LEU A 246 -4.07 19.00 -9.34
N ILE A 247 -5.38 18.74 -9.41
CA ILE A 247 -6.42 19.53 -8.75
C ILE A 247 -6.24 19.51 -7.22
N LYS A 248 -6.04 18.32 -6.64
CA LYS A 248 -5.77 18.14 -5.20
C LYS A 248 -4.62 19.05 -4.73
N ARG A 249 -3.53 19.07 -5.47
CA ARG A 249 -2.34 19.86 -5.13
C ARG A 249 -2.56 21.36 -5.31
N THR A 250 -3.29 21.77 -6.32
CA THR A 250 -3.57 23.18 -6.60
C THR A 250 -4.50 23.78 -5.55
N PHE A 251 -5.48 23.00 -5.09
CA PHE A 251 -6.52 23.45 -4.16
C PHE A 251 -6.37 22.95 -2.72
N GLY A 252 -5.30 22.18 -2.41
CA GLY A 252 -5.05 21.65 -1.06
C GLY A 252 -6.10 20.63 -0.57
N LEU A 253 -6.76 19.92 -1.47
CA LEU A 253 -7.81 18.94 -1.13
C LEU A 253 -7.19 17.68 -0.50
N ASN A 254 -7.91 17.06 0.46
CA ASN A 254 -7.53 15.80 1.09
C ASN A 254 -8.24 14.58 0.46
N ASP A 255 -7.82 13.35 0.80
CA ASP A 255 -8.38 12.11 0.26
C ASP A 255 -9.85 11.88 0.67
N ASP A 256 -10.28 12.45 1.80
CA ASP A 256 -11.70 12.44 2.21
C ASP A 256 -12.60 13.13 1.19
N PHE A 257 -12.13 14.20 0.57
CA PHE A 257 -12.89 14.91 -0.47
C PHE A 257 -13.10 14.03 -1.71
N ALA A 258 -12.02 13.35 -2.16
CA ALA A 258 -12.11 12.39 -3.26
C ALA A 258 -13.11 11.26 -2.99
N SER A 259 -13.01 10.69 -1.80
CA SER A 259 -13.90 9.61 -1.35
C SER A 259 -15.36 10.05 -1.35
N LYS A 260 -15.65 11.28 -0.91
CA LYS A 260 -17.01 11.87 -0.94
C LYS A 260 -17.53 12.06 -2.37
N VAL A 261 -16.70 12.60 -3.27
CA VAL A 261 -17.05 12.80 -4.68
C VAL A 261 -17.30 11.47 -5.38
N LEU A 262 -16.44 10.47 -5.18
CA LEU A 262 -16.61 9.13 -5.75
C LEU A 262 -17.86 8.42 -5.23
N ARG A 263 -18.22 8.58 -3.95
CA ARG A 263 -19.47 8.06 -3.38
C ARG A 263 -20.71 8.71 -4.05
N LEU A 264 -20.67 10.01 -4.30
CA LEU A 264 -21.76 10.72 -4.97
C LEU A 264 -21.95 10.26 -6.43
N ILE A 265 -20.84 10.08 -7.17
CA ILE A 265 -20.86 9.58 -8.55
C ILE A 265 -21.41 8.15 -8.61
N ASN A 266 -20.97 7.29 -7.70
CA ASN A 266 -21.40 5.90 -7.65
C ASN A 266 -22.85 5.76 -7.19
N ARG A 267 -23.34 6.63 -6.31
CA ARG A 267 -24.75 6.70 -5.91
C ARG A 267 -25.65 7.06 -7.10
N LYS A 268 -25.30 8.09 -7.87
CA LYS A 268 -26.01 8.46 -9.10
C LYS A 268 -26.00 7.35 -10.16
N ARG A 269 -24.90 6.60 -10.30
CA ARG A 269 -24.84 5.44 -11.21
C ARG A 269 -25.76 4.29 -10.77
N LYS A 270 -25.92 4.04 -9.47
CA LYS A 270 -26.89 3.05 -8.96
C LYS A 270 -28.34 3.52 -9.17
N GLU A 271 -28.63 4.77 -8.90
CA GLU A 271 -29.96 5.35 -9.12
C GLU A 271 -30.37 5.32 -10.60
N ASN A 272 -29.46 5.65 -11.52
CA ASN A 272 -29.70 5.56 -12.97
C ASN A 272 -29.82 4.14 -13.52
N LYS A 273 -29.25 3.12 -12.85
CA LYS A 273 -29.47 1.70 -13.22
C LYS A 273 -30.83 1.17 -12.76
N ILE A 274 -31.39 1.71 -11.69
CA ILE A 274 -32.69 1.31 -11.18
C ILE A 274 -33.84 1.93 -12.03
N ASN A 275 -33.56 3.05 -12.70
CA ASN A 275 -34.55 3.72 -13.57
C ASN A 275 -34.54 3.22 -15.03
N LEU A 276 -33.81 2.14 -15.34
CA LEU A 276 -33.74 1.53 -16.67
C LEU A 276 -34.32 0.09 -16.72
N PHE A 277 -35.13 -0.29 -15.68
CA PHE A 277 -35.91 -1.53 -15.66
C PHE A 277 -37.33 -1.26 -15.27
#